data_c7a599cb0b31b1f71ba85b1b4e59bfe5
#
_entry.id   c7a599cb0b31b1f71ba85b1b4e59bfe5
#
_cell.length_a   1.000
_cell.length_b   1.000
_cell.length_c   1.000
_cell.angle_alpha   90.00
_cell.angle_beta   90.00
_cell.angle_gamma   90.00
#
_symmetry.space_group_name_H-M   'P 1'
#
loop_
_entity.id
_entity.type
_entity.pdbx_description
1 polymer ?
#
loop_
_entity_poly.entity_id
_entity_poly.type
_entity_poly.pdbx_seq_one_letter_code
_entity_poly.pdbx_strand_id
1 'polypeptide(L)'
;LLSGPYAVTINGHPALHQRLEARKEALTILYNVYRPHNWTEIVGQEAVVNILKAQVQRKSWGHAYILAGPSGVGKTSIARIFAAALTCAKARAGGPCGKCGSCKAIVSGAHWDVIEYDAASNRGIDEARELARRAFLGPMGPAKVYIIDEAHGLTSPAWDALLKTLEEPPPYLVWAFCTTNPAAIPATV
;
A
#
# COMPACT_ATOMS: atom_id res chain seq x y z
N LEU A 1 6.26 29.98 -6.58
CA LEU A 1 5.68 31.32 -6.84
C LEU A 1 4.24 31.11 -7.30
N LEU A 2 3.30 31.09 -6.35
CA LEU A 2 1.87 31.18 -6.64
C LEU A 2 1.47 32.65 -6.46
N SER A 3 1.39 33.37 -7.55
CA SER A 3 0.83 34.73 -7.62
C SER A 3 -0.68 34.64 -7.82
N GLY A 4 -1.43 34.57 -6.74
CA GLY A 4 -2.89 34.69 -6.74
C GLY A 4 -3.35 35.49 -5.52
N PRO A 5 -4.53 36.14 -5.55
CA PRO A 5 -4.98 37.06 -4.50
C PRO A 5 -5.22 36.44 -3.11
N TYR A 6 -4.88 35.17 -2.93
CA TYR A 6 -5.01 34.43 -1.65
C TYR A 6 -3.71 33.80 -1.18
N ALA A 7 -2.55 34.31 -1.59
CA ALA A 7 -1.28 33.90 -1.03
C ALA A 7 -1.18 34.39 0.42
N VAL A 8 -1.62 33.59 1.38
CA VAL A 8 -1.37 33.83 2.80
C VAL A 8 0.09 33.47 3.06
N THR A 9 0.96 34.47 3.01
CA THR A 9 2.34 34.35 3.46
C THR A 9 2.32 34.25 4.98
N ILE A 10 2.43 33.04 5.53
CA ILE A 10 2.60 32.85 6.98
C ILE A 10 4.05 33.16 7.31
N ASN A 11 4.35 34.45 7.44
CA ASN A 11 5.66 34.91 7.91
C ASN A 11 5.76 34.65 9.42
N GLY A 12 6.61 33.66 9.77
CA GLY A 12 7.47 33.79 10.90
C GLY A 12 6.88 33.81 12.31
N HIS A 13 5.80 33.08 12.63
CA HIS A 13 5.45 32.86 14.02
C HIS A 13 5.87 31.43 14.43
N PRO A 14 7.01 31.26 15.16
CA PRO A 14 7.52 29.95 15.56
C PRO A 14 6.47 29.10 16.28
N ALA A 15 5.62 29.71 17.10
CA ALA A 15 4.56 29.05 17.83
C ALA A 15 3.44 28.50 16.91
N LEU A 16 3.16 29.12 15.77
CA LEU A 16 2.16 28.64 14.83
C LEU A 16 2.69 27.42 14.05
N HIS A 17 3.96 27.47 13.63
CA HIS A 17 4.62 26.34 12.98
C HIS A 17 4.68 25.12 13.90
N GLN A 18 5.10 25.30 15.16
CA GLN A 18 5.11 24.23 16.16
C GLN A 18 3.71 23.66 16.43
N ARG A 19 2.66 24.48 16.47
CA ARG A 19 1.28 24.01 16.63
C ARG A 19 0.79 23.22 15.41
N LEU A 20 1.18 23.60 14.19
CA LEU A 20 0.84 22.89 12.98
C LEU A 20 1.56 21.54 12.91
N GLU A 21 2.84 21.49 13.27
CA GLU A 21 3.59 20.23 13.32
C GLU A 21 3.06 19.30 14.41
N ALA A 22 2.80 19.79 15.62
CA ALA A 22 2.18 18.99 16.68
C ALA A 22 0.79 18.47 16.31
N ARG A 23 0.00 19.24 15.55
CA ARG A 23 -1.30 18.79 15.02
C ARG A 23 -1.16 17.74 13.94
N LYS A 24 -0.15 17.84 13.05
CA LYS A 24 0.17 16.82 12.07
C LYS A 24 0.62 15.52 12.73
N GLU A 25 1.49 15.61 13.72
CA GLU A 25 1.94 14.44 14.51
C GLU A 25 0.77 13.77 15.21
N ALA A 26 -0.10 14.53 15.88
CA ALA A 26 -1.29 14.01 16.55
C ALA A 26 -2.25 13.31 15.55
N LEU A 27 -2.47 13.88 14.36
CA LEU A 27 -3.29 13.28 13.32
C LEU A 27 -2.62 12.01 12.76
N THR A 28 -1.30 11.99 12.61
CA THR A 28 -0.53 10.82 12.18
C THR A 28 -0.64 9.69 13.21
N ILE A 29 -0.61 10.01 14.51
CA ILE A 29 -0.79 9.04 15.59
C ILE A 29 -2.20 8.45 15.53
N LEU A 30 -3.25 9.28 15.41
CA LEU A 30 -4.64 8.81 15.32
C LEU A 30 -4.86 7.93 14.10
N TYR A 31 -4.36 8.32 12.94
CA TYR A 31 -4.47 7.53 11.71
C TYR A 31 -3.83 6.14 11.86
N ASN A 32 -2.69 6.03 12.54
CA ASN A 32 -2.03 4.75 12.77
C ASN A 32 -2.74 3.91 13.84
N VAL A 33 -3.24 4.53 14.92
CA VAL A 33 -3.95 3.84 16.00
C VAL A 33 -5.28 3.25 15.55
N TYR A 34 -6.03 3.98 14.71
CA TYR A 34 -7.35 3.56 14.23
C TYR A 34 -7.33 2.88 12.87
N ARG A 35 -6.15 2.57 12.32
CA ARG A 35 -6.06 1.87 11.04
C ARG A 35 -6.58 0.43 11.19
N PRO A 36 -7.49 -0.01 10.31
CA PRO A 36 -7.99 -1.39 10.35
C PRO A 36 -6.87 -2.42 10.14
N HIS A 37 -6.92 -3.50 10.93
CA HIS A 37 -5.94 -4.60 10.87
C HIS A 37 -6.56 -5.94 10.47
N ASN A 38 -7.89 -6.00 10.38
CA ASN A 38 -8.63 -7.16 9.91
C ASN A 38 -9.87 -6.74 9.12
N TRP A 39 -10.46 -7.70 8.40
CA TRP A 39 -11.60 -7.43 7.52
C TRP A 39 -12.85 -6.93 8.25
N THR A 40 -13.03 -7.25 9.52
CA THR A 40 -14.22 -6.85 10.27
C THR A 40 -14.19 -5.39 10.72
N GLU A 41 -13.02 -4.78 10.66
CA GLU A 41 -12.81 -3.37 10.98
C GLU A 41 -12.98 -2.45 9.75
N ILE A 42 -13.08 -3.03 8.53
CA ILE A 42 -13.36 -2.27 7.31
C ILE A 42 -14.85 -1.95 7.28
N VAL A 43 -15.16 -0.68 7.20
CA VAL A 43 -16.53 -0.17 7.05
C VAL A 43 -16.79 0.11 5.58
N GLY A 44 -17.85 -0.49 5.04
CA GLY A 44 -18.15 -0.46 3.62
C GLY A 44 -17.21 -1.38 2.81
N GLN A 45 -17.22 -1.28 1.49
CA GLN A 45 -16.37 -2.05 0.57
C GLN A 45 -16.56 -3.57 0.64
N GLU A 46 -17.73 -4.06 1.04
CA GLU A 46 -18.04 -5.47 1.26
C GLU A 46 -17.76 -6.32 0.02
N ALA A 47 -18.03 -5.80 -1.17
CA ALA A 47 -17.77 -6.50 -2.43
C ALA A 47 -16.29 -6.81 -2.62
N VAL A 48 -15.41 -5.80 -2.44
CA VAL A 48 -13.97 -5.96 -2.56
C VAL A 48 -13.43 -6.88 -1.48
N VAL A 49 -13.85 -6.69 -0.23
CA VAL A 49 -13.46 -7.52 0.92
C VAL A 49 -13.83 -8.98 0.69
N ASN A 50 -15.05 -9.26 0.21
CA ASN A 50 -15.49 -10.63 -0.03
C ASN A 50 -14.72 -11.32 -1.15
N ILE A 51 -14.38 -10.60 -2.24
CA ILE A 51 -13.55 -11.12 -3.32
C ILE A 51 -12.16 -11.50 -2.78
N LEU A 52 -11.49 -10.61 -2.08
CA LEU A 52 -10.14 -10.84 -1.55
C LEU A 52 -10.14 -11.98 -0.52
N LYS A 53 -11.12 -12.04 0.38
CA LYS A 53 -11.30 -13.16 1.32
C LYS A 53 -11.44 -14.50 0.60
N ALA A 54 -12.29 -14.56 -0.43
CA ALA A 54 -12.53 -15.78 -1.19
C ALA A 54 -11.26 -16.26 -1.90
N GLN A 55 -10.46 -15.36 -2.45
CA GLN A 55 -9.19 -15.68 -3.08
C GLN A 55 -8.19 -16.27 -2.08
N VAL A 56 -8.04 -15.66 -0.90
CA VAL A 56 -7.18 -16.19 0.17
C VAL A 56 -7.64 -17.58 0.63
N GLN A 57 -8.96 -17.77 0.81
CA GLN A 57 -9.52 -19.07 1.22
C GLN A 57 -9.24 -20.18 0.21
N ARG A 58 -9.37 -19.86 -1.07
CA ARG A 58 -9.14 -20.80 -2.17
C ARG A 58 -7.65 -21.00 -2.49
N LYS A 59 -6.77 -20.22 -1.85
CA LYS A 59 -5.34 -20.15 -2.18
C LYS A 59 -5.10 -19.89 -3.68
N SER A 60 -5.95 -19.08 -4.28
CA SER A 60 -5.94 -18.73 -5.69
C SER A 60 -6.14 -17.22 -5.81
N TRP A 61 -5.06 -16.48 -5.90
CA TRP A 61 -5.04 -15.02 -6.06
C TRP A 61 -4.23 -14.63 -7.28
N GLY A 62 -4.51 -13.45 -7.82
CA GLY A 62 -3.76 -12.86 -8.91
C GLY A 62 -2.41 -12.29 -8.43
N HIS A 63 -1.56 -11.99 -9.38
CA HIS A 63 -0.24 -11.40 -9.13
C HIS A 63 -0.25 -9.86 -9.08
N ALA A 64 -1.31 -9.21 -9.62
CA ALA A 64 -1.46 -7.76 -9.59
C ALA A 64 -2.89 -7.34 -9.26
N TYR A 65 -3.02 -6.31 -8.43
CA TYR A 65 -4.29 -5.71 -8.00
C TYR A 65 -4.19 -4.20 -8.11
N ILE A 66 -5.24 -3.58 -8.66
CA ILE A 66 -5.39 -2.13 -8.66
C ILE A 66 -6.56 -1.78 -7.72
N LEU A 67 -6.24 -1.13 -6.59
CA LEU A 67 -7.20 -0.61 -5.64
C LEU A 67 -7.43 0.88 -5.93
N ALA A 68 -8.45 1.18 -6.70
CA ALA A 68 -8.77 2.53 -7.14
C ALA A 68 -9.94 3.14 -6.35
N GLY A 69 -9.87 4.44 -6.10
CA GLY A 69 -10.96 5.18 -5.43
C GLY A 69 -10.48 6.48 -4.78
N PRO A 70 -11.38 7.32 -4.29
CA PRO A 70 -11.05 8.57 -3.63
C PRO A 70 -10.10 8.41 -2.43
N SER A 71 -9.48 9.49 -1.99
CA SER A 71 -8.68 9.47 -0.77
C SER A 71 -9.55 9.10 0.44
N GLY A 72 -8.98 8.36 1.39
CA GLY A 72 -9.67 7.98 2.64
C GLY A 72 -10.61 6.78 2.55
N VAL A 73 -10.88 6.19 1.38
CA VAL A 73 -11.78 5.01 1.26
C VAL A 73 -11.17 3.69 1.74
N GLY A 74 -9.95 3.69 2.24
CA GLY A 74 -9.32 2.52 2.84
C GLY A 74 -8.48 1.66 1.90
N LYS A 75 -8.09 2.13 0.69
CA LYS A 75 -7.28 1.39 -0.28
C LYS A 75 -6.04 0.73 0.34
N THR A 76 -5.18 1.53 0.95
CA THR A 76 -3.94 1.06 1.57
C THR A 76 -4.20 0.14 2.77
N SER A 77 -5.27 0.40 3.55
CA SER A 77 -5.68 -0.49 4.65
C SER A 77 -6.13 -1.86 4.13
N ILE A 78 -6.92 -1.90 3.06
CA ILE A 78 -7.34 -3.13 2.39
C ILE A 78 -6.12 -3.89 1.86
N ALA A 79 -5.19 -3.20 1.18
CA ALA A 79 -3.95 -3.80 0.67
C ALA A 79 -3.13 -4.45 1.81
N ARG A 80 -2.97 -3.76 2.94
CA ARG A 80 -2.25 -4.28 4.11
C ARG A 80 -2.93 -5.49 4.75
N ILE A 81 -4.25 -5.48 4.90
CA ILE A 81 -5.00 -6.62 5.44
C ILE A 81 -4.91 -7.81 4.48
N PHE A 82 -4.97 -7.57 3.17
CA PHE A 82 -4.79 -8.60 2.16
C PHE A 82 -3.38 -9.20 2.22
N ALA A 83 -2.34 -8.37 2.25
CA ALA A 83 -0.95 -8.81 2.44
C ALA A 83 -0.78 -9.61 3.73
N ALA A 84 -1.39 -9.16 4.83
CA ALA A 84 -1.39 -9.89 6.09
C ALA A 84 -2.08 -11.25 5.99
N ALA A 85 -3.17 -11.34 5.23
CA ALA A 85 -3.87 -12.61 5.01
C ALA A 85 -3.04 -13.59 4.16
N LEU A 86 -2.33 -13.10 3.14
CA LEU A 86 -1.46 -13.90 2.26
C LEU A 86 -0.22 -14.44 3.00
N THR A 87 0.37 -13.66 3.89
CA THR A 87 1.61 -14.03 4.61
C THR A 87 1.36 -14.68 5.96
N CYS A 88 0.12 -14.74 6.42
CA CYS A 88 -0.24 -15.29 7.72
C CYS A 88 -0.28 -16.84 7.70
N ALA A 89 0.65 -17.49 8.38
CA ALA A 89 0.67 -18.95 8.51
C ALA A 89 -0.57 -19.54 9.23
N LYS A 90 -1.35 -18.70 9.94
CA LYS A 90 -2.55 -19.08 10.69
C LYS A 90 -3.79 -18.36 10.17
N ALA A 91 -3.83 -18.02 8.88
CA ALA A 91 -4.98 -17.39 8.25
C ALA A 91 -6.23 -18.28 8.39
N ARG A 92 -7.35 -17.67 8.75
CA ARG A 92 -8.65 -18.36 8.90
C ARG A 92 -9.73 -17.57 8.19
N ALA A 93 -10.66 -18.27 7.56
CA ALA A 93 -11.76 -17.66 6.84
C ALA A 93 -11.33 -16.54 5.86
N GLY A 94 -10.15 -16.68 5.23
CA GLY A 94 -9.60 -15.71 4.30
C GLY A 94 -9.04 -14.42 4.94
N GLY A 95 -8.85 -14.40 6.27
CA GLY A 95 -8.33 -13.24 6.98
C GLY A 95 -7.08 -13.52 7.80
N PRO A 96 -6.31 -12.49 8.15
CA PRO A 96 -5.14 -12.61 9.01
C PRO A 96 -5.56 -12.98 10.44
N CYS A 97 -4.72 -13.71 11.17
CA CYS A 97 -5.00 -14.07 12.57
C CYS A 97 -4.77 -12.92 13.57
N GLY A 98 -4.09 -11.83 13.16
CA GLY A 98 -3.77 -10.66 13.97
C GLY A 98 -2.75 -10.86 15.09
N LYS A 99 -2.35 -12.12 15.40
CA LYS A 99 -1.56 -12.46 16.60
C LYS A 99 -0.19 -13.05 16.31
N CYS A 100 0.04 -13.62 15.13
CA CYS A 100 1.34 -14.20 14.77
C CYS A 100 2.40 -13.15 14.49
N GLY A 101 3.67 -13.57 14.44
CA GLY A 101 4.80 -12.66 14.17
C GLY A 101 4.65 -11.88 12.86
N SER A 102 4.22 -12.54 11.78
CA SER A 102 3.94 -11.90 10.48
C SER A 102 2.89 -10.80 10.61
N CYS A 103 1.72 -11.08 11.20
CA CYS A 103 0.67 -10.07 11.38
C CYS A 103 1.15 -8.86 12.20
N LYS A 104 1.89 -9.11 13.29
CA LYS A 104 2.45 -8.02 14.12
C LYS A 104 3.49 -7.20 13.35
N ALA A 105 4.35 -7.86 12.59
CA ALA A 105 5.37 -7.19 11.78
C ALA A 105 4.76 -6.29 10.69
N ILE A 106 3.64 -6.69 10.10
CA ILE A 106 2.92 -5.85 9.11
C ILE A 106 2.32 -4.61 9.76
N VAL A 107 1.73 -4.76 10.95
CA VAL A 107 1.18 -3.62 11.70
C VAL A 107 2.28 -2.60 12.02
N SER A 108 3.47 -3.07 12.40
CA SER A 108 4.62 -2.19 12.68
C SER A 108 5.40 -1.73 11.44
N GLY A 109 5.01 -2.16 10.22
CA GLY A 109 5.74 -1.83 8.99
C GLY A 109 7.11 -2.50 8.85
N ALA A 110 7.39 -3.56 9.62
CA ALA A 110 8.70 -4.23 9.68
C ALA A 110 8.68 -5.65 9.08
N HIS A 111 7.73 -5.98 8.21
CA HIS A 111 7.65 -7.31 7.60
C HIS A 111 8.58 -7.44 6.39
N TRP A 112 9.41 -8.48 6.35
CA TRP A 112 10.40 -8.69 5.29
C TRP A 112 9.80 -8.95 3.91
N ASP A 113 8.64 -9.63 3.86
CA ASP A 113 7.97 -10.01 2.62
C ASP A 113 6.79 -9.09 2.27
N VAL A 114 6.51 -8.05 3.07
CA VAL A 114 5.50 -7.04 2.75
C VAL A 114 6.17 -5.67 2.74
N ILE A 115 6.35 -5.14 1.56
CA ILE A 115 7.05 -3.90 1.31
C ILE A 115 6.02 -2.84 0.91
N GLU A 116 5.91 -1.79 1.68
CA GLU A 116 5.08 -0.64 1.35
C GLU A 116 5.95 0.48 0.80
N TYR A 117 5.55 1.01 -0.34
CA TYR A 117 6.28 2.02 -1.08
C TYR A 117 5.34 3.17 -1.45
N ASP A 118 5.68 4.36 -1.01
CA ASP A 118 4.95 5.57 -1.36
C ASP A 118 5.51 6.18 -2.65
N ALA A 119 4.78 6.04 -3.74
CA ALA A 119 5.15 6.59 -5.04
C ALA A 119 5.00 8.13 -5.11
N ALA A 120 4.33 8.76 -4.16
CA ALA A 120 4.27 10.21 -4.11
C ALA A 120 5.62 10.81 -3.69
N SER A 121 6.33 10.14 -2.77
CA SER A 121 7.63 10.56 -2.27
C SER A 121 8.79 9.97 -3.08
N ASN A 122 8.62 8.79 -3.67
CA ASN A 122 9.65 8.02 -4.37
C ASN A 122 9.19 7.69 -5.79
N ARG A 123 9.48 8.56 -6.76
CA ARG A 123 8.93 8.51 -8.12
C ARG A 123 9.90 7.96 -9.16
N GLY A 124 11.15 7.71 -8.74
CA GLY A 124 12.28 7.52 -9.64
C GLY A 124 12.37 6.11 -10.25
N ILE A 125 13.11 6.03 -11.34
CA ILE A 125 13.38 4.76 -12.02
C ILE A 125 14.30 3.85 -11.22
N ASP A 126 15.23 4.42 -10.44
CA ASP A 126 16.23 3.63 -9.71
C ASP A 126 15.61 2.88 -8.54
N GLU A 127 14.67 3.52 -7.84
CA GLU A 127 13.86 2.87 -6.80
C GLU A 127 12.97 1.76 -7.39
N ALA A 128 12.35 2.02 -8.54
CA ALA A 128 11.53 1.01 -9.22
C ALA A 128 12.36 -0.19 -9.69
N ARG A 129 13.58 0.04 -10.21
CA ARG A 129 14.53 -1.02 -10.56
C ARG A 129 14.93 -1.86 -9.36
N GLU A 130 15.17 -1.21 -8.22
CA GLU A 130 15.50 -1.93 -6.98
C GLU A 130 14.31 -2.78 -6.49
N LEU A 131 13.08 -2.26 -6.55
CA LEU A 131 11.88 -3.04 -6.25
C LEU A 131 11.76 -4.25 -7.19
N ALA A 132 11.93 -4.04 -8.51
CA ALA A 132 11.90 -5.11 -9.51
C ALA A 132 12.98 -6.17 -9.24
N ARG A 133 14.21 -5.76 -8.93
CA ARG A 133 15.31 -6.67 -8.60
C ARG A 133 14.98 -7.51 -7.36
N ARG A 134 14.46 -6.88 -6.31
CA ARG A 134 14.08 -7.57 -5.06
C ARG A 134 12.86 -8.46 -5.23
N ALA A 135 11.99 -8.21 -6.20
CA ALA A 135 10.82 -9.03 -6.47
C ALA A 135 11.19 -10.48 -6.84
N PHE A 136 12.33 -10.69 -7.51
CA PHE A 136 12.84 -12.02 -7.87
C PHE A 136 13.54 -12.75 -6.71
N LEU A 137 13.82 -12.09 -5.59
CA LEU A 137 14.32 -12.76 -4.40
C LEU A 137 13.16 -13.47 -3.70
N GLY A 138 13.28 -14.75 -3.47
CA GLY A 138 12.23 -15.55 -2.82
C GLY A 138 11.80 -15.00 -1.46
N PRO A 139 10.54 -15.17 -1.07
CA PRO A 139 10.05 -14.77 0.25
C PRO A 139 10.55 -15.71 1.34
N MET A 140 10.53 -15.23 2.58
CA MET A 140 10.70 -16.07 3.78
C MET A 140 9.40 -16.81 4.15
N GLY A 141 8.26 -16.28 3.70
CA GLY A 141 6.93 -16.82 3.93
C GLY A 141 6.25 -17.34 2.66
N PRO A 142 4.93 -17.52 2.68
CA PRO A 142 4.19 -18.07 1.53
C PRO A 142 4.02 -17.10 0.36
N ALA A 143 4.15 -15.80 0.57
CA ALA A 143 4.02 -14.77 -0.46
C ALA A 143 4.89 -13.56 -0.17
N LYS A 144 5.28 -12.84 -1.23
CA LYS A 144 5.90 -11.52 -1.18
C LYS A 144 4.94 -10.52 -1.77
N VAL A 145 4.64 -9.46 -1.02
CA VAL A 145 3.66 -8.45 -1.40
C VAL A 145 4.30 -7.06 -1.45
N TYR A 146 4.15 -6.40 -2.58
CA TYR A 146 4.48 -4.98 -2.72
C TYR A 146 3.19 -4.16 -2.72
N ILE A 147 3.09 -3.21 -1.81
CA ILE A 147 2.00 -2.24 -1.75
C ILE A 147 2.56 -0.92 -2.26
N ILE A 148 2.10 -0.49 -3.42
CA ILE A 148 2.51 0.79 -4.03
C ILE A 148 1.40 1.79 -3.76
N ASP A 149 1.61 2.66 -2.78
CA ASP A 149 0.64 3.71 -2.47
C ASP A 149 0.82 4.91 -3.40
N GLU A 150 -0.28 5.58 -3.73
CA GLU A 150 -0.36 6.67 -4.71
C GLU A 150 0.36 6.32 -6.04
N ALA A 151 0.11 5.11 -6.55
CA ALA A 151 0.80 4.52 -7.69
C ALA A 151 0.79 5.41 -8.96
N HIS A 152 -0.20 6.29 -9.10
CA HIS A 152 -0.23 7.30 -10.17
C HIS A 152 0.95 8.31 -10.09
N GLY A 153 1.69 8.34 -8.98
CA GLY A 153 2.90 9.13 -8.82
C GLY A 153 4.14 8.56 -9.49
N LEU A 154 4.13 7.28 -9.89
CA LEU A 154 5.25 6.68 -10.62
C LEU A 154 5.43 7.32 -11.99
N THR A 155 6.69 7.55 -12.37
CA THR A 155 7.03 8.03 -13.72
C THR A 155 6.91 6.89 -14.76
N SER A 156 6.74 7.23 -16.06
CA SER A 156 6.70 6.20 -17.11
C SER A 156 7.93 5.30 -17.10
N PRO A 157 9.18 5.82 -16.94
CA PRO A 157 10.35 4.94 -16.83
C PRO A 157 10.34 4.04 -15.58
N ALA A 158 9.68 4.46 -14.49
CA ALA A 158 9.51 3.60 -13.31
C ALA A 158 8.53 2.46 -13.59
N TRP A 159 7.42 2.73 -14.29
CA TRP A 159 6.50 1.69 -14.75
C TRP A 159 7.20 0.69 -15.68
N ASP A 160 7.99 1.17 -16.67
CA ASP A 160 8.75 0.31 -17.57
C ASP A 160 9.71 -0.63 -16.82
N ALA A 161 10.32 -0.14 -15.73
CA ALA A 161 11.18 -0.97 -14.88
C ALA A 161 10.42 -2.10 -14.16
N LEU A 162 9.13 -1.92 -13.88
CA LEU A 162 8.27 -2.92 -13.23
C LEU A 162 7.64 -3.92 -14.21
N LEU A 163 7.53 -3.57 -15.52
CA LEU A 163 6.82 -4.38 -16.51
C LEU A 163 7.25 -5.85 -16.51
N LYS A 164 8.54 -6.14 -16.48
CA LYS A 164 9.04 -7.53 -16.48
C LYS A 164 8.47 -8.34 -15.30
N THR A 165 8.32 -7.74 -14.13
CA THR A 165 7.79 -8.43 -12.95
C THR A 165 6.26 -8.54 -12.96
N LEU A 166 5.61 -7.77 -13.82
CA LEU A 166 4.15 -7.79 -14.02
C LEU A 166 3.76 -8.78 -15.12
N GLU A 167 4.58 -8.88 -16.18
CA GLU A 167 4.35 -9.80 -17.30
C GLU A 167 4.78 -11.24 -16.97
N GLU A 168 5.90 -11.40 -16.27
CA GLU A 168 6.46 -12.69 -15.87
C GLU A 168 6.65 -12.76 -14.34
N PRO A 169 5.58 -12.69 -13.55
CA PRO A 169 5.68 -12.66 -12.10
C PRO A 169 6.12 -14.01 -11.53
N PRO A 170 7.06 -14.02 -10.56
CA PRO A 170 7.27 -15.20 -9.75
C PRO A 170 5.97 -15.63 -9.04
N PRO A 171 5.71 -16.94 -8.85
CA PRO A 171 4.42 -17.44 -8.35
C PRO A 171 4.06 -16.99 -6.93
N TYR A 172 5.03 -16.50 -6.20
CA TYR A 172 4.86 -15.96 -4.84
C TYR A 172 4.64 -14.45 -4.79
N LEU A 173 4.81 -13.75 -5.93
CA LEU A 173 4.80 -12.29 -5.98
C LEU A 173 3.39 -11.75 -6.15
N VAL A 174 3.05 -10.74 -5.35
CA VAL A 174 1.79 -10.00 -5.45
C VAL A 174 2.06 -8.50 -5.42
N TRP A 175 1.55 -7.80 -6.41
CA TRP A 175 1.54 -6.34 -6.48
C TRP A 175 0.16 -5.80 -6.09
N ALA A 176 0.11 -4.79 -5.23
CA ALA A 176 -1.10 -4.07 -4.86
C ALA A 176 -0.89 -2.57 -5.09
N PHE A 177 -1.39 -2.07 -6.20
CA PHE A 177 -1.31 -0.65 -6.57
C PHE A 177 -2.52 0.09 -6.01
N CYS A 178 -2.30 1.03 -5.09
CA CYS A 178 -3.32 1.92 -4.55
C CYS A 178 -3.28 3.26 -5.30
N THR A 179 -4.39 3.73 -5.83
CA THR A 179 -4.42 4.97 -6.60
C THR A 179 -5.73 5.73 -6.45
N THR A 180 -5.65 7.06 -6.50
CA THR A 180 -6.81 7.94 -6.65
C THR A 180 -7.12 8.24 -8.12
N ASN A 181 -6.17 8.00 -9.02
CA ASN A 181 -6.31 8.23 -10.46
C ASN A 181 -5.96 6.96 -11.25
N PRO A 182 -6.92 6.05 -11.48
CA PRO A 182 -6.67 4.81 -12.22
C PRO A 182 -6.30 5.05 -13.69
N ALA A 183 -6.71 6.17 -14.28
CA ALA A 183 -6.38 6.50 -15.67
C ALA A 183 -4.88 6.82 -15.88
N ALA A 184 -4.14 7.09 -14.81
CA ALA A 184 -2.69 7.29 -14.85
C ALA A 184 -1.89 5.98 -14.77
N ILE A 185 -2.55 4.85 -14.50
CA ILE A 185 -1.91 3.53 -14.53
C ILE A 185 -1.82 3.08 -15.99
N PRO A 186 -0.66 2.62 -16.49
CA PRO A 186 -0.54 2.12 -17.85
C PRO A 186 -1.49 0.95 -18.12
N ALA A 187 -2.07 0.91 -19.31
CA ALA A 187 -3.00 -0.15 -19.71
C ALA A 187 -2.33 -1.55 -19.83
N THR A 188 -1.01 -1.59 -19.75
CA THR A 188 -0.20 -2.82 -19.75
C THR A 188 -0.11 -3.48 -18.37
N VAL A 189 -0.57 -2.81 -17.31
CA VAL A 189 -0.65 -3.32 -15.93
C VAL A 189 -2.00 -3.92 -15.66
#